data_2535338f0825f3935fe5750a9cc578a6
#
_entry.id   2535338f0825f3935fe5750a9cc578a6
#
_cell.length_a   1.000
_cell.length_b   1.000
_cell.length_c   1.000
_cell.angle_alpha   90.00
_cell.angle_beta   90.00
_cell.angle_gamma   90.00
#
_symmetry.space_group_name_H-M   'P 1'
#
loop_
_entity.id
_entity.type
_entity.pdbx_description
1 polymer ?
#
loop_
_entity_poly.entity_id
_entity_poly.type
_entity_poly.pdbx_seq_one_letter_code
_entity_poly.pdbx_strand_id
1 'polypeptide(L)'
;MGLKAEVPWPIVAVELWQTQVAFAIGLMGIYGGWKGTISRMTGFYDLAGAVKHLIYGIVVGMLLAVFVDRMILSSVILSYLNIFGAFTVAILIAAAESAFVLFLLSRSRTASLRASPPFGWALGLGIGSMQACVLIFRLFDEELAYSDYSGVNAMSLTLALVIALCSCLGHALLACWQGAELLESNRLRPYVMSTVYRAALTVCLVLSLFTPFTLIAVLPGLAIAWNKAQSNWLLSGMTPAAKQAYRRTTRQSERHKEASASRIRGEYVDSDE
;
A
#
# COMPACT_ATOMS: atom_id res chain seq x y z
N MET A 1 -28.99 25.32 -35.65
CA MET A 1 -27.98 24.28 -35.53
C MET A 1 -27.08 24.69 -34.36
N GLY A 2 -27.50 24.34 -33.13
CA GLY A 2 -26.78 24.74 -31.91
C GLY A 2 -25.58 23.82 -31.69
N LEU A 3 -24.38 24.39 -31.75
CA LEU A 3 -23.17 23.78 -31.27
C LEU A 3 -23.40 23.44 -29.78
N LYS A 4 -23.53 22.14 -29.46
CA LYS A 4 -23.38 21.67 -28.10
C LYS A 4 -21.96 22.07 -27.67
N ALA A 5 -21.86 23.03 -26.75
CA ALA A 5 -20.62 23.33 -26.09
C ALA A 5 -20.12 22.01 -25.52
N GLU A 6 -18.94 21.58 -25.95
CA GLU A 6 -18.21 20.50 -25.32
C GLU A 6 -18.08 20.90 -23.86
N VAL A 7 -18.69 20.12 -22.98
CA VAL A 7 -18.52 20.30 -21.55
C VAL A 7 -17.01 20.08 -21.28
N PRO A 8 -16.26 21.12 -20.92
CA PRO A 8 -14.86 20.94 -20.62
C PRO A 8 -14.80 19.92 -19.50
N TRP A 9 -13.86 18.98 -19.60
CA TRP A 9 -13.54 18.02 -18.54
C TRP A 9 -13.55 18.78 -17.21
N PRO A 10 -14.22 18.28 -16.17
CA PRO A 10 -14.31 18.98 -14.91
C PRO A 10 -12.88 19.35 -14.47
N ILE A 11 -12.59 20.63 -14.51
CA ILE A 11 -11.36 21.16 -13.94
C ILE A 11 -11.48 20.85 -12.47
N VAL A 12 -10.63 19.97 -11.97
CA VAL A 12 -10.60 19.58 -10.55
C VAL A 12 -10.32 20.86 -9.77
N ALA A 13 -11.31 21.34 -9.04
CA ALA A 13 -11.23 22.58 -8.26
C ALA A 13 -10.49 22.39 -6.93
N VAL A 14 -9.34 21.68 -6.97
CA VAL A 14 -8.51 21.42 -5.79
C VAL A 14 -7.41 22.47 -5.71
N GLU A 15 -7.35 23.18 -4.60
CA GLU A 15 -6.32 24.16 -4.34
C GLU A 15 -4.94 23.52 -4.13
N LEU A 16 -3.85 24.27 -4.35
CA LEU A 16 -2.50 23.77 -4.25
C LEU A 16 -2.19 23.17 -2.86
N TRP A 17 -2.63 23.82 -1.80
CA TRP A 17 -2.41 23.34 -0.42
C TRP A 17 -3.16 22.02 -0.14
N GLN A 18 -4.37 21.85 -0.69
CA GLN A 18 -5.12 20.59 -0.58
C GLN A 18 -4.37 19.45 -1.28
N THR A 19 -3.82 19.73 -2.46
CA THR A 19 -2.94 18.79 -3.18
C THR A 19 -1.72 18.40 -2.32
N GLN A 20 -1.05 19.38 -1.70
CA GLN A 20 0.09 19.12 -0.82
C GLN A 20 -0.29 18.24 0.37
N VAL A 21 -1.42 18.51 1.02
CA VAL A 21 -1.93 17.70 2.14
C VAL A 21 -2.27 16.28 1.68
N ALA A 22 -2.92 16.12 0.52
CA ALA A 22 -3.24 14.80 -0.03
C ALA A 22 -1.97 13.96 -0.25
N PHE A 23 -0.95 14.56 -0.86
CA PHE A 23 0.33 13.89 -1.08
C PHE A 23 1.07 13.63 0.24
N ALA A 24 1.05 14.55 1.18
CA ALA A 24 1.65 14.34 2.51
C ALA A 24 1.04 13.14 3.21
N ILE A 25 -0.29 13.02 3.25
CA ILE A 25 -1.00 11.89 3.86
C ILE A 25 -0.68 10.58 3.14
N GLY A 26 -0.74 10.55 1.81
CA GLY A 26 -0.41 9.35 1.03
C GLY A 26 1.03 8.87 1.23
N LEU A 27 1.99 9.80 1.27
CA LEU A 27 3.41 9.50 1.49
C LEU A 27 3.73 9.09 2.93
N MET A 28 2.93 9.52 3.92
CA MET A 28 3.07 9.04 5.31
C MET A 28 2.94 7.51 5.40
N GLY A 29 2.19 6.89 4.51
CA GLY A 29 2.10 5.43 4.41
C GLY A 29 3.44 4.76 4.13
N ILE A 30 4.31 5.37 3.31
CA ILE A 30 5.68 4.89 3.09
C ILE A 30 6.47 4.94 4.40
N TYR A 31 6.44 6.09 5.09
CA TYR A 31 7.18 6.24 6.35
C TYR A 31 6.72 5.23 7.40
N GLY A 32 5.41 5.09 7.60
CA GLY A 32 4.84 4.14 8.56
C GLY A 32 5.17 2.68 8.24
N GLY A 33 4.98 2.27 6.98
CA GLY A 33 5.28 0.92 6.52
C GLY A 33 6.78 0.60 6.50
N TRP A 34 7.63 1.59 6.19
CA TRP A 34 9.08 1.45 6.25
C TRP A 34 9.57 1.31 7.69
N LYS A 35 9.20 2.26 8.57
CA LYS A 35 9.63 2.27 9.96
C LYS A 35 9.07 1.06 10.74
N GLY A 36 7.83 0.66 10.46
CA GLY A 36 7.18 -0.46 11.12
C GLY A 36 7.76 -1.83 10.75
N THR A 37 8.37 -1.97 9.57
CA THR A 37 8.81 -3.26 9.03
C THR A 37 10.28 -3.24 8.61
N ILE A 38 10.61 -2.50 7.57
CA ILE A 38 11.93 -2.53 6.92
C ILE A 38 13.03 -2.06 7.88
N SER A 39 12.81 -0.99 8.65
CA SER A 39 13.80 -0.50 9.62
C SER A 39 14.14 -1.52 10.69
N ARG A 40 13.19 -2.37 11.08
CA ARG A 40 13.42 -3.44 12.08
C ARG A 40 14.28 -4.58 11.55
N MET A 41 14.35 -4.72 10.23
CA MET A 41 15.12 -5.76 9.54
C MET A 41 16.49 -5.25 9.08
N THR A 42 16.93 -4.06 9.51
CA THR A 42 18.22 -3.49 9.13
C THR A 42 19.37 -4.45 9.47
N GLY A 43 20.26 -4.68 8.51
CA GLY A 43 21.34 -5.67 8.62
C GLY A 43 20.98 -7.09 8.14
N PHE A 44 19.72 -7.37 7.84
CA PHE A 44 19.25 -8.70 7.38
C PHE A 44 18.81 -8.71 5.91
N TYR A 45 18.89 -7.58 5.20
CA TYR A 45 18.54 -7.43 3.79
C TYR A 45 19.37 -6.32 3.13
N ASP A 46 19.38 -6.28 1.80
CA ASP A 46 20.02 -5.22 1.01
C ASP A 46 19.16 -3.95 1.04
N LEU A 47 19.58 -2.95 1.82
CA LEU A 47 18.90 -1.67 1.96
C LEU A 47 18.85 -0.90 0.63
N ALA A 48 19.95 -0.89 -0.13
CA ALA A 48 20.01 -0.18 -1.41
C ALA A 48 19.02 -0.79 -2.42
N GLY A 49 18.92 -2.12 -2.44
CA GLY A 49 17.93 -2.83 -3.23
C GLY A 49 16.49 -2.51 -2.83
N ALA A 50 16.19 -2.42 -1.54
CA ALA A 50 14.86 -2.06 -1.05
C ALA A 50 14.47 -0.62 -1.44
N VAL A 51 15.38 0.35 -1.28
CA VAL A 51 15.15 1.74 -1.71
C VAL A 51 14.91 1.83 -3.21
N LYS A 52 15.69 1.10 -4.02
CA LYS A 52 15.49 1.03 -5.47
C LYS A 52 14.11 0.51 -5.84
N HIS A 53 13.63 -0.54 -5.16
CA HIS A 53 12.29 -1.09 -5.41
C HIS A 53 11.19 -0.14 -4.95
N LEU A 54 11.39 0.60 -3.86
CA LEU A 54 10.48 1.67 -3.43
C LEU A 54 10.33 2.74 -4.53
N ILE A 55 11.44 3.21 -5.11
CA ILE A 55 11.42 4.20 -6.20
C ILE A 55 10.69 3.64 -7.42
N TYR A 56 10.93 2.39 -7.81
CA TYR A 56 10.18 1.75 -8.89
C TYR A 56 8.68 1.68 -8.56
N GLY A 57 8.34 1.40 -7.30
CA GLY A 57 6.96 1.41 -6.81
C GLY A 57 6.30 2.78 -6.94
N ILE A 58 7.00 3.86 -6.60
CA ILE A 58 6.51 5.23 -6.73
C ILE A 58 6.24 5.56 -8.20
N VAL A 59 7.20 5.31 -9.09
CA VAL A 59 7.05 5.64 -10.52
C VAL A 59 5.89 4.86 -11.16
N VAL A 60 5.87 3.55 -10.97
CA VAL A 60 4.82 2.71 -11.56
C VAL A 60 3.48 2.92 -10.86
N GLY A 61 3.51 3.12 -9.54
CA GLY A 61 2.33 3.44 -8.75
C GLY A 61 1.62 4.71 -9.21
N MET A 62 2.37 5.76 -9.57
CA MET A 62 1.78 6.98 -10.14
C MET A 62 1.08 6.70 -11.47
N LEU A 63 1.72 5.93 -12.36
CA LEU A 63 1.09 5.57 -13.64
C LEU A 63 -0.19 4.75 -13.42
N LEU A 64 -0.13 3.74 -12.55
CA LEU A 64 -1.31 2.91 -12.23
C LEU A 64 -2.42 3.72 -11.56
N ALA A 65 -2.07 4.67 -10.67
CA ALA A 65 -3.03 5.53 -10.00
C ALA A 65 -3.78 6.43 -11.01
N VAL A 66 -3.09 6.96 -12.03
CA VAL A 66 -3.73 7.70 -13.12
C VAL A 66 -4.68 6.80 -13.92
N PHE A 67 -4.30 5.55 -14.18
CA PHE A 67 -5.21 4.60 -14.84
C PHE A 67 -6.45 4.29 -13.98
N VAL A 68 -6.27 4.09 -12.66
CA VAL A 68 -7.38 3.90 -11.72
C VAL A 68 -8.31 5.11 -11.74
N ASP A 69 -7.78 6.32 -11.67
CA ASP A 69 -8.56 7.56 -11.73
C ASP A 69 -9.35 7.68 -13.04
N ARG A 70 -8.69 7.49 -14.17
CA ARG A 70 -9.31 7.71 -15.49
C ARG A 70 -10.23 6.58 -15.91
N MET A 71 -9.91 5.33 -15.59
CA MET A 71 -10.63 4.18 -16.12
C MET A 71 -11.65 3.62 -15.12
N ILE A 72 -11.39 3.70 -13.82
CA ILE A 72 -12.29 3.16 -12.80
C ILE A 72 -13.13 4.26 -12.20
N LEU A 73 -12.52 5.28 -11.59
CA LEU A 73 -13.25 6.33 -10.89
C LEU A 73 -14.17 7.11 -11.85
N SER A 74 -13.65 7.54 -12.99
CA SER A 74 -14.45 8.23 -14.00
C SER A 74 -15.58 7.33 -14.53
N SER A 75 -15.31 6.03 -14.72
CA SER A 75 -16.33 5.06 -15.15
C SER A 75 -17.42 4.86 -14.09
N VAL A 76 -17.04 4.77 -12.82
CA VAL A 76 -17.99 4.66 -11.70
C VAL A 76 -18.90 5.87 -11.62
N ILE A 77 -18.37 7.08 -11.79
CA ILE A 77 -19.12 8.32 -11.78
C ILE A 77 -20.06 8.39 -12.98
N LEU A 78 -19.57 8.13 -14.20
CA LEU A 78 -20.36 8.23 -15.44
C LEU A 78 -21.44 7.14 -15.55
N SER A 79 -21.22 5.97 -14.94
CA SER A 79 -22.14 4.84 -14.98
C SER A 79 -23.02 4.72 -13.73
N TYR A 80 -23.18 5.78 -12.97
CA TYR A 80 -23.98 5.79 -11.74
C TYR A 80 -23.57 4.67 -10.76
N LEU A 81 -22.25 4.56 -10.47
CA LEU A 81 -21.68 3.57 -9.55
C LEU A 81 -21.81 2.11 -10.04
N ASN A 82 -21.62 1.86 -11.32
CA ASN A 82 -21.60 0.49 -11.87
C ASN A 82 -20.37 -0.29 -11.36
N ILE A 83 -20.59 -1.09 -10.31
CA ILE A 83 -19.54 -1.88 -9.63
C ILE A 83 -18.98 -2.98 -10.56
N PHE A 84 -19.81 -3.60 -11.39
CA PHE A 84 -19.37 -4.69 -12.28
C PHE A 84 -18.41 -4.22 -13.36
N GLY A 85 -18.71 -3.07 -13.99
CA GLY A 85 -17.80 -2.44 -14.96
C GLY A 85 -16.48 -2.03 -14.31
N ALA A 86 -16.55 -1.39 -13.15
CA ALA A 86 -15.37 -1.00 -12.38
C ALA A 86 -14.49 -2.20 -12.02
N PHE A 87 -15.08 -3.31 -11.59
CA PHE A 87 -14.33 -4.52 -11.21
C PHE A 87 -13.63 -5.17 -12.41
N THR A 88 -14.26 -5.20 -13.58
CA THR A 88 -13.66 -5.73 -14.81
C THR A 88 -12.39 -4.96 -15.19
N VAL A 89 -12.45 -3.62 -15.17
CA VAL A 89 -11.27 -2.78 -15.45
C VAL A 89 -10.22 -2.93 -14.34
N ALA A 90 -10.65 -3.00 -13.09
CA ALA A 90 -9.74 -3.20 -11.96
C ALA A 90 -8.94 -4.50 -12.07
N ILE A 91 -9.56 -5.61 -12.55
CA ILE A 91 -8.86 -6.87 -12.81
C ILE A 91 -7.74 -6.67 -13.84
N LEU A 92 -7.97 -5.95 -14.92
CA LEU A 92 -6.95 -5.70 -15.96
C LEU A 92 -5.78 -4.89 -15.42
N ILE A 93 -6.06 -3.82 -14.68
CA ILE A 93 -5.02 -2.99 -14.04
C ILE A 93 -4.25 -3.82 -13.00
N ALA A 94 -4.95 -4.57 -12.16
CA ALA A 94 -4.35 -5.42 -11.14
C ALA A 94 -3.51 -6.57 -11.75
N ALA A 95 -3.91 -7.11 -12.91
CA ALA A 95 -3.14 -8.11 -13.63
C ALA A 95 -1.81 -7.52 -14.15
N ALA A 96 -1.86 -6.32 -14.74
CA ALA A 96 -0.66 -5.61 -15.18
C ALA A 96 0.27 -5.29 -14.00
N GLU A 97 -0.26 -4.81 -12.88
CA GLU A 97 0.50 -4.56 -11.64
C GLU A 97 1.13 -5.85 -11.11
N SER A 98 0.35 -6.93 -11.00
CA SER A 98 0.83 -8.22 -10.49
C SER A 98 1.92 -8.81 -11.37
N ALA A 99 1.80 -8.70 -12.70
CA ALA A 99 2.82 -9.11 -13.66
C ALA A 99 4.10 -8.29 -13.49
N PHE A 100 3.98 -6.98 -13.36
CA PHE A 100 5.11 -6.08 -13.16
C PHE A 100 5.86 -6.38 -11.84
N VAL A 101 5.13 -6.58 -10.75
CA VAL A 101 5.72 -6.95 -9.46
C VAL A 101 6.48 -8.27 -9.58
N LEU A 102 5.88 -9.30 -10.16
CA LEU A 102 6.53 -10.59 -10.38
C LEU A 102 7.77 -10.46 -11.27
N PHE A 103 7.70 -9.69 -12.35
CA PHE A 103 8.83 -9.45 -13.24
C PHE A 103 10.02 -8.84 -12.50
N LEU A 104 9.79 -7.80 -11.67
CA LEU A 104 10.86 -7.17 -10.90
C LEU A 104 11.45 -8.09 -9.85
N LEU A 105 10.59 -8.81 -9.11
CA LEU A 105 11.02 -9.69 -8.02
C LEU A 105 11.68 -10.98 -8.51
N SER A 106 11.38 -11.42 -9.73
CA SER A 106 11.98 -12.63 -10.34
C SER A 106 13.34 -12.39 -11.01
N ARG A 107 13.83 -11.15 -11.04
CA ARG A 107 15.16 -10.84 -11.60
C ARG A 107 16.24 -11.66 -10.91
N SER A 108 17.20 -12.15 -11.66
CA SER A 108 18.28 -13.04 -11.18
C SER A 108 19.00 -12.52 -9.96
N ARG A 109 19.34 -11.22 -9.91
CA ARG A 109 19.96 -10.59 -8.75
C ARG A 109 19.07 -10.62 -7.51
N THR A 110 17.79 -10.34 -7.64
CA THR A 110 16.82 -10.35 -6.52
C THR A 110 16.60 -11.78 -6.01
N ALA A 111 16.44 -12.72 -6.93
CA ALA A 111 16.24 -14.13 -6.60
C ALA A 111 17.47 -14.76 -5.92
N SER A 112 18.69 -14.46 -6.42
CA SER A 112 19.93 -15.00 -5.85
C SER A 112 20.18 -14.51 -4.42
N LEU A 113 19.82 -13.26 -4.11
CA LEU A 113 19.91 -12.69 -2.77
C LEU A 113 18.78 -13.15 -1.85
N ARG A 114 17.79 -13.90 -2.35
CA ARG A 114 16.57 -14.29 -1.64
C ARG A 114 15.83 -13.09 -0.99
N ALA A 115 15.99 -11.90 -1.56
CA ALA A 115 15.51 -10.63 -1.04
C ALA A 115 14.13 -10.23 -1.59
N SER A 116 13.48 -11.11 -2.37
CA SER A 116 12.18 -10.83 -3.00
C SER A 116 11.09 -10.36 -2.03
N PRO A 117 10.93 -10.91 -0.80
CA PRO A 117 9.87 -10.46 0.10
C PRO A 117 10.06 -9.03 0.63
N PRO A 118 11.22 -8.63 1.20
CA PRO A 118 11.42 -7.25 1.65
C PRO A 118 11.43 -6.25 0.48
N PHE A 119 11.91 -6.64 -0.72
CA PHE A 119 11.84 -5.82 -1.91
C PHE A 119 10.40 -5.67 -2.41
N GLY A 120 9.60 -6.75 -2.36
CA GLY A 120 8.17 -6.71 -2.63
C GLY A 120 7.44 -5.76 -1.68
N TRP A 121 7.76 -5.83 -0.38
CA TRP A 121 7.20 -4.90 0.60
C TRP A 121 7.48 -3.44 0.22
N ALA A 122 8.74 -3.09 -0.04
CA ALA A 122 9.14 -1.74 -0.42
C ALA A 122 8.47 -1.26 -1.73
N LEU A 123 8.44 -2.14 -2.74
CA LEU A 123 7.79 -1.88 -4.02
C LEU A 123 6.29 -1.61 -3.84
N GLY A 124 5.60 -2.44 -3.06
CA GLY A 124 4.18 -2.30 -2.78
C GLY A 124 3.85 -1.04 -1.97
N LEU A 125 4.70 -0.63 -1.02
CA LEU A 125 4.56 0.65 -0.32
C LEU A 125 4.58 1.83 -1.30
N GLY A 126 5.49 1.82 -2.28
CA GLY A 126 5.57 2.86 -3.31
C GLY A 126 4.31 2.90 -4.17
N ILE A 127 3.84 1.74 -4.65
CA ILE A 127 2.62 1.65 -5.47
C ILE A 127 1.41 2.14 -4.67
N GLY A 128 1.20 1.61 -3.47
CA GLY A 128 0.04 1.94 -2.64
C GLY A 128 0.02 3.39 -2.19
N SER A 129 1.18 4.01 -1.92
CA SER A 129 1.23 5.43 -1.55
C SER A 129 0.81 6.34 -2.70
N MET A 130 1.23 6.05 -3.93
CA MET A 130 0.84 6.86 -5.09
C MET A 130 -0.65 6.72 -5.41
N GLN A 131 -1.19 5.50 -5.29
CA GLN A 131 -2.62 5.30 -5.42
C GLN A 131 -3.40 6.04 -4.34
N ALA A 132 -2.94 6.00 -3.08
CA ALA A 132 -3.54 6.79 -1.99
C ALA A 132 -3.48 8.30 -2.28
N CYS A 133 -2.34 8.84 -2.74
CA CYS A 133 -2.22 10.25 -3.09
C CYS A 133 -3.29 10.71 -4.08
N VAL A 134 -3.50 9.94 -5.15
CA VAL A 134 -4.47 10.30 -6.20
C VAL A 134 -5.91 10.18 -5.68
N LEU A 135 -6.23 9.13 -4.92
CA LEU A 135 -7.57 8.96 -4.36
C LEU A 135 -7.91 10.05 -3.33
N ILE A 136 -6.94 10.41 -2.47
CA ILE A 136 -7.13 11.49 -1.48
C ILE A 136 -7.25 12.85 -2.17
N PHE A 137 -6.46 13.08 -3.22
CA PHE A 137 -6.61 14.27 -4.06
C PHE A 137 -8.03 14.39 -4.62
N ARG A 138 -8.61 13.28 -5.10
CA ARG A 138 -10.01 13.25 -5.56
C ARG A 138 -11.02 13.41 -4.42
N LEU A 139 -10.74 12.88 -3.23
CA LEU A 139 -11.59 13.06 -2.06
C LEU A 139 -11.68 14.52 -1.63
N PHE A 140 -10.60 15.30 -1.82
CA PHE A 140 -10.56 16.72 -1.47
C PHE A 140 -11.19 17.65 -2.54
N ASP A 141 -11.57 17.10 -3.69
CA ASP A 141 -12.31 17.79 -4.71
C ASP A 141 -13.77 17.98 -4.25
N GLU A 142 -14.15 19.23 -4.00
CA GLU A 142 -15.51 19.58 -3.54
C GLU A 142 -16.59 19.27 -4.57
N GLU A 143 -16.21 19.21 -5.85
CA GLU A 143 -17.09 18.90 -6.97
C GLU A 143 -17.18 17.39 -7.28
N LEU A 144 -16.62 16.52 -6.42
CA LEU A 144 -16.69 15.06 -6.61
C LEU A 144 -18.16 14.61 -6.58
N ALA A 145 -18.71 14.31 -7.76
CA ALA A 145 -20.10 13.89 -7.90
C ALA A 145 -20.42 12.66 -7.04
N TYR A 146 -21.58 12.65 -6.44
CA TYR A 146 -22.13 11.55 -5.61
C TYR A 146 -21.39 11.26 -4.30
N SER A 147 -20.46 12.10 -3.88
CA SER A 147 -19.74 11.93 -2.60
C SER A 147 -20.21 12.95 -1.57
N ASP A 148 -20.75 12.46 -0.45
CA ASP A 148 -21.09 13.28 0.72
C ASP A 148 -19.87 13.57 1.60
N TYR A 149 -18.71 13.01 1.25
CA TYR A 149 -17.45 13.08 2.03
C TYR A 149 -16.40 13.94 1.35
N SER A 150 -16.73 14.57 0.21
CA SER A 150 -15.82 15.39 -0.57
C SER A 150 -15.45 16.71 0.12
N GLY A 151 -14.37 17.33 -0.35
CA GLY A 151 -13.80 18.55 0.27
C GLY A 151 -12.93 18.27 1.49
N VAL A 152 -12.39 19.36 2.09
CA VAL A 152 -11.49 19.24 3.25
C VAL A 152 -12.24 19.52 4.54
N ASN A 153 -12.56 18.46 5.26
CA ASN A 153 -13.21 18.49 6.57
C ASN A 153 -12.66 17.37 7.47
N ALA A 154 -13.05 17.34 8.74
CA ALA A 154 -12.55 16.34 9.69
C ALA A 154 -12.85 14.89 9.27
N MET A 155 -14.01 14.67 8.62
CA MET A 155 -14.40 13.34 8.16
C MET A 155 -13.56 12.91 6.95
N SER A 156 -13.37 13.77 5.96
CA SER A 156 -12.54 13.49 4.80
C SER A 156 -11.07 13.31 5.19
N LEU A 157 -10.55 14.06 6.16
CA LEU A 157 -9.19 13.85 6.68
C LEU A 157 -9.03 12.47 7.34
N THR A 158 -10.01 12.07 8.16
CA THR A 158 -10.02 10.74 8.77
C THR A 158 -10.08 9.65 7.70
N LEU A 159 -10.97 9.80 6.74
CA LEU A 159 -11.09 8.86 5.61
C LEU A 159 -9.79 8.80 4.78
N ALA A 160 -9.15 9.93 4.53
CA ALA A 160 -7.87 10.01 3.83
C ALA A 160 -6.78 9.20 4.54
N LEU A 161 -6.68 9.29 5.88
CA LEU A 161 -5.73 8.47 6.65
C LEU A 161 -6.01 6.97 6.54
N VAL A 162 -7.28 6.57 6.57
CA VAL A 162 -7.68 5.16 6.42
C VAL A 162 -7.40 4.67 4.99
N ILE A 163 -7.70 5.47 3.97
CA ILE A 163 -7.35 5.17 2.56
C ILE A 163 -5.84 4.97 2.42
N ALA A 164 -5.03 5.90 2.96
CA ALA A 164 -3.57 5.79 2.90
C ALA A 164 -3.08 4.50 3.58
N LEU A 165 -3.59 4.18 4.76
CA LEU A 165 -3.25 2.95 5.49
C LEU A 165 -3.62 1.71 4.67
N CYS A 166 -4.88 1.60 4.22
CA CYS A 166 -5.37 0.43 3.47
C CYS A 166 -4.65 0.25 2.14
N SER A 167 -4.42 1.33 1.40
CA SER A 167 -3.73 1.28 0.12
C SER A 167 -2.26 0.87 0.29
N CYS A 168 -1.51 1.56 1.16
CA CYS A 168 -0.08 1.27 1.37
C CYS A 168 0.14 -0.15 1.88
N LEU A 169 -0.58 -0.55 2.94
CA LEU A 169 -0.43 -1.90 3.50
C LEU A 169 -0.94 -2.97 2.55
N GLY A 170 -2.06 -2.74 1.87
CA GLY A 170 -2.63 -3.71 0.95
C GLY A 170 -1.67 -4.07 -0.18
N HIS A 171 -1.12 -3.07 -0.87
CA HIS A 171 -0.15 -3.30 -1.93
C HIS A 171 1.18 -3.87 -1.42
N ALA A 172 1.67 -3.40 -0.25
CA ALA A 172 2.89 -3.93 0.36
C ALA A 172 2.77 -5.40 0.75
N LEU A 173 1.66 -5.79 1.38
CA LEU A 173 1.39 -7.16 1.80
C LEU A 173 1.28 -8.11 0.61
N LEU A 174 0.55 -7.72 -0.43
CA LEU A 174 0.39 -8.53 -1.64
C LEU A 174 1.71 -8.70 -2.40
N ALA A 175 2.50 -7.64 -2.54
CA ALA A 175 3.79 -7.72 -3.21
C ALA A 175 4.83 -8.50 -2.37
N CYS A 176 4.80 -8.37 -1.04
CA CYS A 176 5.61 -9.17 -0.13
C CYS A 176 5.27 -10.67 -0.23
N TRP A 177 3.98 -11.01 -0.24
CA TRP A 177 3.52 -12.38 -0.41
C TRP A 177 3.95 -12.95 -1.77
N GLN A 178 3.78 -12.20 -2.86
CA GLN A 178 4.29 -12.61 -4.18
C GLN A 178 5.80 -12.90 -4.14
N GLY A 179 6.56 -12.06 -3.44
CA GLY A 179 8.00 -12.26 -3.24
C GLY A 179 8.33 -13.53 -2.45
N ALA A 180 7.54 -13.87 -1.44
CA ALA A 180 7.71 -15.07 -0.64
C ALA A 180 7.42 -16.35 -1.46
N GLU A 181 6.33 -16.39 -2.21
CA GLU A 181 5.94 -17.51 -3.07
C GLU A 181 6.96 -17.74 -4.21
N LEU A 182 7.58 -16.68 -4.72
CA LEU A 182 8.65 -16.80 -5.73
C LEU A 182 9.85 -17.59 -5.21
N LEU A 183 10.17 -17.51 -3.92
CA LEU A 183 11.27 -18.29 -3.32
C LEU A 183 10.96 -19.79 -3.26
N GLU A 184 9.68 -20.16 -3.34
CA GLU A 184 9.18 -21.53 -3.42
C GLU A 184 8.99 -21.99 -4.88
N SER A 185 9.50 -21.20 -5.85
CA SER A 185 9.37 -21.45 -7.31
C SER A 185 7.93 -21.45 -7.83
N ASN A 186 6.99 -20.93 -7.04
CA ASN A 186 5.59 -20.83 -7.42
C ASN A 186 5.32 -19.46 -8.07
N ARG A 187 4.85 -19.43 -9.30
CA ARG A 187 4.63 -18.17 -10.05
C ARG A 187 3.19 -17.93 -10.41
N LEU A 188 2.47 -18.96 -10.84
CA LEU A 188 1.11 -18.80 -11.35
C LEU A 188 0.10 -18.48 -10.23
N ARG A 189 0.15 -19.23 -9.14
CA ARG A 189 -0.75 -19.03 -8.00
C ARG A 189 -0.65 -17.61 -7.42
N PRO A 190 0.55 -17.09 -7.06
CA PRO A 190 0.66 -15.72 -6.53
C PRO A 190 0.27 -14.66 -7.56
N TYR A 191 0.46 -14.90 -8.86
CA TYR A 191 -0.01 -13.99 -9.90
C TYR A 191 -1.54 -13.87 -9.91
N VAL A 192 -2.24 -15.00 -10.06
CA VAL A 192 -3.71 -15.00 -10.15
C VAL A 192 -4.35 -14.46 -8.88
N MET A 193 -3.94 -14.98 -7.72
CA MET A 193 -4.52 -14.58 -6.43
C MET A 193 -4.24 -13.11 -6.09
N SER A 194 -3.01 -12.62 -6.35
CA SER A 194 -2.72 -11.20 -6.10
C SER A 194 -3.47 -10.29 -7.06
N THR A 195 -3.72 -10.71 -8.30
CA THR A 195 -4.57 -9.97 -9.24
C THR A 195 -5.97 -9.79 -8.69
N VAL A 196 -6.58 -10.87 -8.21
CA VAL A 196 -7.95 -10.82 -7.63
C VAL A 196 -7.98 -9.93 -6.39
N TYR A 197 -7.04 -10.12 -5.45
CA TYR A 197 -7.01 -9.32 -4.22
C TYR A 197 -6.70 -7.83 -4.48
N ARG A 198 -5.82 -7.51 -5.44
CA ARG A 198 -5.56 -6.12 -5.84
C ARG A 198 -6.76 -5.48 -6.51
N ALA A 199 -7.43 -6.21 -7.40
CA ALA A 199 -8.65 -5.71 -8.02
C ALA A 199 -9.72 -5.39 -6.98
N ALA A 200 -9.97 -6.32 -6.04
CA ALA A 200 -10.90 -6.11 -4.94
C ALA A 200 -10.49 -4.91 -4.05
N LEU A 201 -9.21 -4.83 -3.68
CA LEU A 201 -8.67 -3.70 -2.90
C LEU A 201 -8.89 -2.37 -3.63
N THR A 202 -8.54 -2.28 -4.92
CA THR A 202 -8.68 -1.06 -5.72
C THR A 202 -10.15 -0.64 -5.83
N VAL A 203 -11.06 -1.58 -6.08
CA VAL A 203 -12.50 -1.28 -6.13
C VAL A 203 -13.01 -0.80 -4.76
N CYS A 204 -12.62 -1.45 -3.65
CA CYS A 204 -13.00 -1.01 -2.32
C CYS A 204 -12.46 0.40 -1.99
N LEU A 205 -11.22 0.69 -2.40
CA LEU A 205 -10.62 2.01 -2.22
C LEU A 205 -11.34 3.09 -3.03
N VAL A 206 -11.67 2.83 -4.29
CA VAL A 206 -12.43 3.78 -5.14
C VAL A 206 -13.83 3.99 -4.56
N LEU A 207 -14.53 2.91 -4.22
CA LEU A 207 -15.88 3.00 -3.65
C LEU A 207 -15.90 3.68 -2.28
N SER A 208 -14.80 3.66 -1.53
CA SER A 208 -14.71 4.33 -0.24
C SER A 208 -14.86 5.85 -0.32
N LEU A 209 -14.63 6.45 -1.49
CA LEU A 209 -14.88 7.87 -1.73
C LEU A 209 -16.38 8.22 -1.64
N PHE A 210 -17.26 7.24 -1.86
CA PHE A 210 -18.71 7.38 -1.85
C PHE A 210 -19.33 6.69 -0.63
N THR A 211 -18.76 5.55 -0.25
CA THR A 211 -19.27 4.69 0.84
C THR A 211 -18.10 4.20 1.69
N PRO A 212 -17.69 4.92 2.74
CA PRO A 212 -16.52 4.59 3.58
C PRO A 212 -16.57 3.18 4.20
N PHE A 213 -17.75 2.62 4.41
CA PHE A 213 -17.94 1.27 4.96
C PHE A 213 -17.26 0.16 4.14
N THR A 214 -16.97 0.38 2.86
CA THR A 214 -16.24 -0.58 2.02
C THR A 214 -14.85 -0.88 2.56
N LEU A 215 -14.21 0.06 3.26
CA LEU A 215 -12.90 -0.15 3.91
C LEU A 215 -13.00 -1.08 5.12
N ILE A 216 -14.13 -1.16 5.81
CA ILE A 216 -14.33 -2.07 6.94
C ILE A 216 -14.18 -3.53 6.48
N ALA A 217 -14.60 -3.84 5.25
CA ALA A 217 -14.44 -5.18 4.69
C ALA A 217 -12.96 -5.54 4.40
N VAL A 218 -12.12 -4.54 4.15
CA VAL A 218 -10.69 -4.73 3.84
C VAL A 218 -9.84 -4.92 5.09
N LEU A 219 -10.15 -4.22 6.19
CA LEU A 219 -9.35 -4.20 7.43
C LEU A 219 -9.06 -5.58 8.03
N PRO A 220 -10.03 -6.51 8.17
CA PRO A 220 -9.74 -7.85 8.71
C PRO A 220 -8.74 -8.63 7.85
N GLY A 221 -8.88 -8.55 6.51
CA GLY A 221 -7.96 -9.16 5.57
C GLY A 221 -6.53 -8.62 5.72
N LEU A 222 -6.40 -7.31 5.86
CA LEU A 222 -5.11 -6.66 6.10
C LEU A 222 -4.48 -7.08 7.44
N ALA A 223 -5.27 -7.18 8.51
CA ALA A 223 -4.79 -7.61 9.82
C ALA A 223 -4.27 -9.05 9.80
N ILE A 224 -4.99 -9.98 9.15
CA ILE A 224 -4.56 -11.37 8.98
C ILE A 224 -3.29 -11.43 8.12
N ALA A 225 -3.26 -10.71 7.00
CA ALA A 225 -2.11 -10.67 6.09
C ALA A 225 -0.87 -10.05 6.78
N TRP A 226 -1.06 -9.00 7.60
CA TRP A 226 -0.01 -8.39 8.40
C TRP A 226 0.67 -9.40 9.33
N ASN A 227 -0.12 -10.15 10.11
CA ASN A 227 0.41 -11.17 11.02
C ASN A 227 1.21 -12.23 10.24
N LYS A 228 0.70 -12.70 9.10
CA LYS A 228 1.42 -13.66 8.24
C LYS A 228 2.70 -13.06 7.64
N ALA A 229 2.68 -11.79 7.25
CA ALA A 229 3.85 -11.12 6.70
C ALA A 229 4.97 -11.01 7.73
N GLN A 230 4.66 -10.58 8.95
CA GLN A 230 5.64 -10.44 10.02
C GLN A 230 6.21 -11.78 10.51
N SER A 231 5.38 -12.82 10.61
CA SER A 231 5.79 -14.13 11.10
C SER A 231 6.51 -14.98 10.05
N ASN A 232 6.09 -14.90 8.77
CA ASN A 232 6.48 -15.85 7.74
C ASN A 232 7.06 -15.20 6.49
N TRP A 233 6.30 -14.33 5.79
CA TRP A 233 6.66 -13.90 4.43
C TRP A 233 7.96 -13.09 4.38
N LEU A 234 8.09 -12.08 5.23
CA LEU A 234 9.29 -11.24 5.28
C LEU A 234 10.54 -12.03 5.64
N LEU A 235 10.38 -13.07 6.46
CA LEU A 235 11.47 -13.91 6.92
C LEU A 235 11.79 -15.08 5.98
N SER A 236 10.97 -15.33 4.95
CA SER A 236 11.12 -16.53 4.10
C SER A 236 12.46 -16.58 3.37
N GLY A 237 13.03 -15.42 3.02
CA GLY A 237 14.34 -15.33 2.38
C GLY A 237 15.53 -15.56 3.30
N MET A 238 15.37 -15.46 4.62
CA MET A 238 16.45 -15.59 5.59
C MET A 238 16.84 -17.05 5.84
N THR A 239 18.12 -17.28 6.10
CA THR A 239 18.60 -18.58 6.60
C THR A 239 18.10 -18.83 8.03
N PRO A 240 18.07 -20.09 8.51
CA PRO A 240 17.64 -20.40 9.88
C PRO A 240 18.43 -19.61 10.94
N ALA A 241 19.75 -19.49 10.76
CA ALA A 241 20.62 -18.71 11.66
C ALA A 241 20.26 -17.22 11.65
N ALA A 242 20.03 -16.63 10.48
CA ALA A 242 19.61 -15.22 10.35
C ALA A 242 18.23 -14.97 10.99
N LYS A 243 17.26 -15.90 10.82
CA LYS A 243 15.96 -15.82 11.49
C LYS A 243 16.10 -15.84 13.02
N GLN A 244 16.97 -16.67 13.55
CA GLN A 244 17.23 -16.75 14.99
C GLN A 244 17.88 -15.46 15.49
N ALA A 245 18.90 -14.95 14.78
CA ALA A 245 19.55 -13.69 15.11
C ALA A 245 18.56 -12.53 15.10
N TYR A 246 17.74 -12.41 14.04
CA TYR A 246 16.69 -11.39 13.94
C TYR A 246 15.72 -11.43 15.12
N ARG A 247 15.23 -12.62 15.50
CA ARG A 247 14.33 -12.78 16.65
C ARG A 247 14.98 -12.35 17.97
N ARG A 248 16.27 -12.67 18.17
CA ARG A 248 17.03 -12.23 19.36
C ARG A 248 17.16 -10.72 19.39
N THR A 249 17.57 -10.10 18.28
CA THR A 249 17.72 -8.63 18.18
C THR A 249 16.39 -7.91 18.43
N THR A 250 15.29 -8.43 17.88
CA THR A 250 13.96 -7.85 18.09
C THR A 250 13.56 -7.91 19.57
N ARG A 251 13.73 -9.05 20.24
CA ARG A 251 13.44 -9.20 21.68
C ARG A 251 14.28 -8.27 22.55
N GLN A 252 15.58 -8.14 22.24
CA GLN A 252 16.45 -7.21 22.96
C GLN A 252 16.01 -5.75 22.76
N SER A 253 15.66 -5.37 21.54
CA SER A 253 15.15 -4.02 21.26
C SER A 253 13.85 -3.71 22.02
N GLU A 254 12.95 -4.69 22.15
CA GLU A 254 11.70 -4.53 22.91
C GLU A 254 12.00 -4.38 24.42
N ARG A 255 12.85 -5.23 24.99
CA ARG A 255 13.29 -5.09 26.40
C ARG A 255 13.93 -3.73 26.68
N HIS A 256 14.80 -3.24 25.80
CA HIS A 256 15.41 -1.91 25.96
C HIS A 256 14.37 -0.77 25.88
N LYS A 257 13.36 -0.89 25.04
CA LYS A 257 12.26 0.09 24.97
C LYS A 257 11.43 0.08 26.25
N GLU A 258 11.07 -1.10 26.75
CA GLU A 258 10.33 -1.25 28.00
C GLU A 258 11.11 -0.69 29.18
N ALA A 259 12.40 -1.05 29.31
CA ALA A 259 13.27 -0.51 30.35
C ALA A 259 13.43 1.01 30.25
N SER A 260 13.54 1.57 29.04
CA SER A 260 13.57 3.01 28.83
C SER A 260 12.24 3.69 29.24
N ALA A 261 11.11 3.09 28.89
CA ALA A 261 9.79 3.60 29.25
C ALA A 261 9.57 3.56 30.77
N SER A 262 10.01 2.48 31.44
CA SER A 262 9.93 2.35 32.92
C SER A 262 10.79 3.40 33.63
N ARG A 263 12.01 3.66 33.13
CA ARG A 263 12.87 4.75 33.63
C ARG A 263 12.21 6.14 33.51
N ILE A 264 11.56 6.40 32.38
CA ILE A 264 10.85 7.68 32.17
C ILE A 264 9.68 7.82 33.16
N ARG A 265 9.01 6.72 33.54
CA ARG A 265 7.95 6.70 34.54
C ARG A 265 8.46 6.73 35.99
N GLY A 266 9.77 6.72 36.21
CA GLY A 266 10.37 6.67 37.54
C GLY A 266 10.27 5.32 38.24
N GLU A 267 9.98 4.23 37.48
CA GLU A 267 9.98 2.87 38.00
C GLU A 267 11.40 2.34 38.09
N TYR A 268 11.71 1.64 39.20
CA TYR A 268 13.03 1.00 39.34
C TYR A 268 13.14 -0.15 38.32
N VAL A 269 14.16 -0.07 37.47
CA VAL A 269 14.48 -1.14 36.54
C VAL A 269 15.71 -1.87 37.10
N ASP A 270 15.54 -3.11 37.55
CA ASP A 270 16.65 -3.96 37.92
C ASP A 270 17.59 -4.11 36.72
N SER A 271 18.83 -3.73 36.91
CA SER A 271 19.89 -3.77 35.88
C SER A 271 20.56 -5.13 35.77
N ASP A 272 20.08 -6.12 36.52
CA ASP A 272 20.68 -7.46 36.59
C ASP A 272 19.85 -8.47 35.77
N GLU A 273 20.27 -8.65 34.51
CA GLU A 273 20.44 -9.96 33.84
C GLU A 273 21.01 -9.80 32.44
#